data_70f0b6ca33ff48f8c670689ac0086e45
#
_entry.id   70f0b6ca33ff48f8c670689ac0086e45
#
_cell.length_a   1.000
_cell.length_b   1.000
_cell.length_c   1.000
_cell.angle_alpha   90.00
_cell.angle_beta   90.00
_cell.angle_gamma   90.00
#
_symmetry.space_group_name_H-M   'P 1'
#
loop_
_entity.id
_entity.type
_entity.pdbx_description
1 polymer ?
#
loop_
_entity_poly.entity_id
_entity_poly.type
_entity_poly.pdbx_seq_one_letter_code
_entity_poly.pdbx_strand_id
1 'polypeptide(L)'
;MKVTAHEVSLTQRHLWRSAREAIPVQRALVVEVEQDGESGFGEASAFMTDHYNSGLDQLHADLRRIAPLLIETGPEDPFAVWCRLSAELPDSPFVLAALDTAVHDVRARLLGVPLWKSLGLDRPQGLRSSFSIGLDETEVMVRKLRERPGWSAYKIKLADPADLTVLEELRGHTDAPFYVDGNCGWELSRLLPVLPALTDLGVQLIEQPFPRSAWREARILKERSPIPVIADESIASPRDLDACADAFDGINVKPMKAGGITPSLALLRRARERGLVTMLGCMPESVAGVSATAHLGGLADHLDVDAVDLLAVNTGHGLTLDGTGRVTLPDRPGSGFVPDPAAHGWRVRPVPADVVRPIRHTVLRPGQPAANCAYPEDDHAGARHFAALLAGRPVGVASVYDEDPPGEHAVPGLIWARGRRLRGMATLDEVRGTGAGLAILRTVLTNAALSGAGVVWCNARTSAAGFYTKHGFQILGPEYEIPEIGPHVFMYWSAS
;
A
#
# COMPACT_ATOMS: atom_id res chain seq x y z
N MET A 1 1.14 5.92 -19.62
CA MET A 1 1.01 5.22 -18.31
C MET A 1 -0.39 4.62 -18.16
N LYS A 2 -0.57 3.53 -17.40
CA LYS A 2 -1.88 2.98 -17.05
C LYS A 2 -2.11 3.16 -15.56
N VAL A 3 -3.32 3.60 -15.18
CA VAL A 3 -3.69 3.84 -13.78
C VAL A 3 -4.74 2.80 -13.36
N THR A 4 -4.54 2.19 -12.19
CA THR A 4 -5.49 1.25 -11.58
C THR A 4 -5.64 1.61 -10.10
N ALA A 5 -6.86 1.61 -9.59
CA ALA A 5 -7.14 1.79 -8.17
C ALA A 5 -7.55 0.46 -7.53
N HIS A 6 -7.00 0.19 -6.35
CA HIS A 6 -7.33 -0.96 -5.53
C HIS A 6 -7.91 -0.46 -4.21
N GLU A 7 -9.18 -0.72 -3.95
CA GLU A 7 -9.76 -0.44 -2.64
C GLU A 7 -9.24 -1.41 -1.60
N VAL A 8 -8.80 -0.88 -0.47
CA VAL A 8 -8.31 -1.67 0.65
C VAL A 8 -8.98 -1.23 1.95
N SER A 9 -9.11 -2.17 2.88
CA SER A 9 -9.62 -1.93 4.22
C SER A 9 -8.50 -2.18 5.23
N LEU A 10 -8.12 -1.15 5.97
CA LEU A 10 -7.04 -1.15 6.94
C LEU A 10 -7.65 -1.32 8.33
N THR A 11 -7.66 -2.56 8.82
CA THR A 11 -8.18 -2.89 10.15
C THR A 11 -7.12 -2.55 11.19
N GLN A 12 -7.47 -1.71 12.16
CA GLN A 12 -6.60 -1.35 13.27
C GLN A 12 -6.46 -2.50 14.28
N ARG A 13 -5.29 -2.65 14.91
CA ARG A 13 -5.08 -3.60 16.03
C ARG A 13 -5.90 -3.22 17.25
N HIS A 14 -5.92 -1.92 17.54
CA HIS A 14 -6.71 -1.30 18.57
C HIS A 14 -7.61 -0.24 17.94
N LEU A 15 -8.76 0.02 18.53
CA LEU A 15 -9.61 1.12 18.08
C LEU A 15 -8.79 2.42 18.16
N TRP A 16 -8.59 3.05 17.00
CA TRP A 16 -7.90 4.32 16.95
C TRP A 16 -8.85 5.45 17.32
N ARG A 17 -8.49 6.21 18.35
CA ARG A 17 -9.23 7.39 18.78
C ARG A 17 -8.33 8.61 18.79
N SER A 18 -8.85 9.71 18.27
CA SER A 18 -8.31 11.05 18.46
C SER A 18 -9.33 11.89 19.21
N ALA A 19 -9.02 13.14 19.50
CA ALA A 19 -10.01 14.06 20.10
C ALA A 19 -11.32 14.21 19.31
N ARG A 20 -11.36 13.73 18.06
CA ARG A 20 -12.47 13.95 17.11
C ARG A 20 -13.11 12.68 16.55
N GLU A 21 -12.40 11.55 16.50
CA GLU A 21 -12.83 10.36 15.76
C GLU A 21 -12.45 9.05 16.45
N ALA A 22 -13.28 8.02 16.20
CA ALA A 22 -12.98 6.63 16.53
C ALA A 22 -13.08 5.78 15.25
N ILE A 23 -11.98 5.25 14.77
CA ILE A 23 -11.89 4.55 13.47
C ILE A 23 -11.46 3.10 13.69
N PRO A 24 -12.37 2.11 13.58
CA PRO A 24 -12.02 0.69 13.66
C PRO A 24 -11.41 0.16 12.35
N VAL A 25 -11.86 0.69 11.21
CA VAL A 25 -11.41 0.29 9.87
C VAL A 25 -11.25 1.54 9.01
N GLN A 26 -10.03 1.78 8.57
CA GLN A 26 -9.74 2.84 7.61
C GLN A 26 -9.93 2.31 6.19
N ARG A 27 -10.66 3.03 5.32
CA ARG A 27 -10.73 2.74 3.89
C ARG A 27 -9.66 3.53 3.16
N ALA A 28 -9.04 2.92 2.15
CA ALA A 28 -8.04 3.59 1.33
C ALA A 28 -8.06 3.09 -0.13
N LEU A 29 -7.47 3.90 -1.02
CA LEU A 29 -7.14 3.49 -2.39
C LEU A 29 -5.62 3.34 -2.50
N VAL A 30 -5.17 2.15 -2.84
CA VAL A 30 -3.81 1.97 -3.36
C VAL A 30 -3.86 2.19 -4.86
N VAL A 31 -3.21 3.24 -5.32
CA VAL A 31 -3.14 3.63 -6.73
C VAL A 31 -1.90 3.01 -7.34
N GLU A 32 -2.08 2.27 -8.42
CA GLU A 32 -1.02 1.66 -9.21
C GLU A 32 -0.87 2.40 -10.53
N VAL A 33 0.33 2.85 -10.82
CA VAL A 33 0.74 3.40 -12.11
C VAL A 33 1.67 2.42 -12.80
N GLU A 34 1.28 1.96 -13.99
CA GLU A 34 2.09 1.05 -14.80
C GLU A 34 2.69 1.77 -15.99
N GLN A 35 3.98 1.57 -16.21
CA GLN A 35 4.75 2.07 -17.34
C GLN A 35 5.83 1.06 -17.73
N ASP A 36 5.95 0.75 -19.03
CA ASP A 36 6.99 -0.10 -19.61
C ASP A 36 7.19 -1.44 -18.88
N GLY A 37 6.09 -2.02 -18.38
CA GLY A 37 6.08 -3.30 -17.67
C GLY A 37 6.32 -3.23 -16.15
N GLU A 38 6.77 -2.09 -15.64
CA GLU A 38 6.93 -1.84 -14.21
C GLU A 38 5.67 -1.19 -13.61
N SER A 39 5.42 -1.46 -12.34
CA SER A 39 4.31 -0.87 -11.58
C SER A 39 4.83 -0.13 -10.37
N GLY A 40 4.43 1.15 -10.22
CA GLY A 40 4.65 1.95 -9.02
C GLY A 40 3.36 2.14 -8.24
N PHE A 41 3.47 2.35 -6.94
CA PHE A 41 2.34 2.39 -6.01
C PHE A 41 2.37 3.65 -5.14
N GLY A 42 1.17 4.17 -4.87
CA GLY A 42 0.92 5.23 -3.89
C GLY A 42 -0.41 5.00 -3.21
N GLU A 43 -0.71 5.72 -2.15
CA GLU A 43 -1.90 5.48 -1.33
C GLU A 43 -2.63 6.78 -1.02
N ALA A 44 -3.97 6.73 -1.01
CA ALA A 44 -4.86 7.78 -0.56
C ALA A 44 -5.86 7.20 0.44
N SER A 45 -5.78 7.58 1.71
CA SER A 45 -6.73 7.17 2.73
C SER A 45 -8.02 7.99 2.65
N ALA A 46 -9.17 7.34 2.83
CA ALA A 46 -10.45 8.02 2.92
C ALA A 46 -10.57 8.66 4.32
N PHE A 47 -10.47 9.99 4.38
CA PHE A 47 -10.46 10.74 5.62
C PHE A 47 -11.46 11.89 5.58
N MET A 48 -12.44 11.86 6.49
CA MET A 48 -13.50 12.86 6.57
C MET A 48 -13.42 13.54 7.93
N THR A 49 -12.85 14.73 7.95
CA THR A 49 -12.75 15.56 9.16
C THR A 49 -13.04 17.01 8.79
N ASP A 50 -13.08 17.91 9.78
CA ASP A 50 -13.20 19.35 9.54
C ASP A 50 -12.06 19.92 8.67
N HIS A 51 -10.95 19.18 8.55
CA HIS A 51 -9.76 19.60 7.81
C HIS A 51 -9.60 18.91 6.46
N TYR A 52 -10.14 17.71 6.31
CA TYR A 52 -9.95 16.85 5.13
C TYR A 52 -11.30 16.30 4.67
N ASN A 53 -11.69 16.63 3.45
CA ASN A 53 -12.90 16.14 2.80
C ASN A 53 -12.53 15.12 1.71
N SER A 54 -11.93 14.00 2.13
CA SER A 54 -11.41 12.96 1.22
C SER A 54 -12.13 11.64 1.46
N GLY A 55 -13.47 11.62 1.35
CA GLY A 55 -14.26 10.39 1.40
C GLY A 55 -13.94 9.47 0.22
N LEU A 56 -14.20 8.17 0.37
CA LEU A 56 -13.82 7.16 -0.64
C LEU A 56 -14.43 7.45 -2.02
N ASP A 57 -15.69 7.86 -2.07
CA ASP A 57 -16.37 8.21 -3.33
C ASP A 57 -15.73 9.42 -4.00
N GLN A 58 -15.30 10.42 -3.19
CA GLN A 58 -14.59 11.59 -3.69
C GLN A 58 -13.21 11.21 -4.24
N LEU A 59 -12.45 10.34 -3.52
CA LEU A 59 -11.17 9.83 -4.01
C LEU A 59 -11.31 9.13 -5.37
N HIS A 60 -12.34 8.30 -5.52
CA HIS A 60 -12.63 7.66 -6.80
C HIS A 60 -13.03 8.64 -7.90
N ALA A 61 -13.85 9.64 -7.57
CA ALA A 61 -14.28 10.66 -8.53
C ALA A 61 -13.08 11.48 -9.03
N ASP A 62 -12.22 11.92 -8.13
CA ASP A 62 -11.03 12.70 -8.46
C ASP A 62 -10.04 11.88 -9.26
N LEU A 63 -9.81 10.61 -8.89
CA LEU A 63 -8.93 9.73 -9.64
C LEU A 63 -9.45 9.49 -11.06
N ARG A 64 -10.76 9.25 -11.25
CA ARG A 64 -11.36 9.09 -12.59
C ARG A 64 -11.20 10.36 -13.43
N ARG A 65 -11.30 11.54 -12.83
CA ARG A 65 -11.15 12.82 -13.52
C ARG A 65 -9.73 13.05 -14.02
N ILE A 66 -8.72 12.67 -13.21
CA ILE A 66 -7.31 13.00 -13.47
C ILE A 66 -6.54 11.90 -14.21
N ALA A 67 -6.93 10.64 -14.06
CA ALA A 67 -6.22 9.50 -14.66
C ALA A 67 -6.01 9.62 -16.18
N PRO A 68 -6.95 10.16 -16.99
CA PRO A 68 -6.73 10.36 -18.43
C PRO A 68 -5.52 11.25 -18.73
N LEU A 69 -5.29 12.30 -17.95
CA LEU A 69 -4.15 13.22 -18.14
C LEU A 69 -2.81 12.52 -17.88
N LEU A 70 -2.78 11.58 -16.94
CA LEU A 70 -1.58 10.79 -16.68
C LEU A 70 -1.31 9.77 -17.79
N ILE A 71 -2.37 9.20 -18.41
CA ILE A 71 -2.24 8.22 -19.49
C ILE A 71 -1.62 8.85 -20.73
N GLU A 72 -1.96 10.11 -21.04
CA GLU A 72 -1.45 10.87 -22.18
C GLU A 72 0.01 11.31 -22.03
N THR A 73 0.56 11.23 -20.80
CA THR A 73 1.96 11.62 -20.55
C THR A 73 2.90 10.46 -20.84
N GLY A 74 3.97 10.76 -21.55
CA GLY A 74 5.12 9.89 -21.72
C GLY A 74 5.96 9.78 -20.42
N PRO A 75 7.18 9.25 -20.48
CA PRO A 75 8.11 9.14 -19.34
C PRO A 75 8.67 10.52 -18.95
N GLU A 76 7.80 11.41 -18.51
CA GLU A 76 8.19 12.74 -18.07
C GLU A 76 8.83 12.72 -16.66
N ASP A 77 9.48 13.83 -16.33
CA ASP A 77 9.96 14.07 -14.97
C ASP A 77 8.78 14.11 -13.99
N PRO A 78 8.83 13.36 -12.86
CA PRO A 78 7.76 13.37 -11.85
C PRO A 78 7.35 14.76 -11.38
N PHE A 79 8.29 15.70 -11.28
CA PHE A 79 8.00 17.11 -10.95
C PHE A 79 7.09 17.76 -11.99
N ALA A 80 7.36 17.58 -13.28
CA ALA A 80 6.53 18.12 -14.36
C ALA A 80 5.13 17.50 -14.36
N VAL A 81 5.04 16.18 -14.10
CA VAL A 81 3.77 15.47 -13.93
C VAL A 81 2.99 16.06 -12.75
N TRP A 82 3.63 16.22 -11.59
CA TRP A 82 3.00 16.79 -10.41
C TRP A 82 2.48 18.20 -10.65
N CYS A 83 3.26 19.09 -11.27
CA CYS A 83 2.84 20.46 -11.59
C CYS A 83 1.56 20.49 -12.42
N ARG A 84 1.44 19.61 -13.42
CA ARG A 84 0.24 19.51 -14.24
C ARG A 84 -0.96 18.97 -13.48
N LEU A 85 -0.79 17.85 -12.74
CA LEU A 85 -1.88 17.25 -11.99
C LEU A 85 -2.38 18.15 -10.86
N SER A 86 -1.49 18.88 -10.19
CA SER A 86 -1.84 19.80 -9.10
C SER A 86 -2.63 21.01 -9.57
N ALA A 87 -2.44 21.43 -10.81
CA ALA A 87 -3.25 22.50 -11.41
C ALA A 87 -4.72 22.10 -11.63
N GLU A 88 -4.95 20.81 -11.92
CA GLU A 88 -6.28 20.26 -12.17
C GLU A 88 -6.98 19.77 -10.88
N LEU A 89 -6.24 19.46 -9.84
CA LEU A 89 -6.74 18.96 -8.55
C LEU A 89 -6.24 19.79 -7.36
N PRO A 90 -6.48 21.11 -7.31
CA PRO A 90 -5.94 21.94 -6.24
C PRO A 90 -6.47 21.58 -4.85
N ASP A 91 -7.68 21.01 -4.77
CA ASP A 91 -8.39 20.68 -3.53
C ASP A 91 -8.39 19.18 -3.18
N SER A 92 -7.61 18.37 -3.91
CA SER A 92 -7.56 16.92 -3.70
C SER A 92 -6.13 16.43 -3.43
N PRO A 93 -5.49 16.88 -2.34
CA PRO A 93 -4.10 16.55 -2.07
C PRO A 93 -3.86 15.04 -1.89
N PHE A 94 -4.84 14.29 -1.39
CA PHE A 94 -4.68 12.85 -1.14
C PHE A 94 -4.58 12.05 -2.44
N VAL A 95 -5.40 12.37 -3.45
CA VAL A 95 -5.31 11.73 -4.77
C VAL A 95 -4.03 12.15 -5.49
N LEU A 96 -3.65 13.44 -5.37
CA LEU A 96 -2.36 13.91 -5.89
C LEU A 96 -1.20 13.15 -5.25
N ALA A 97 -1.24 12.96 -3.93
CA ALA A 97 -0.20 12.24 -3.21
C ALA A 97 -0.07 10.79 -3.68
N ALA A 98 -1.19 10.10 -3.87
CA ALA A 98 -1.18 8.73 -4.37
C ALA A 98 -0.59 8.64 -5.78
N LEU A 99 -0.97 9.55 -6.69
CA LEU A 99 -0.46 9.56 -8.06
C LEU A 99 1.01 9.98 -8.13
N ASP A 100 1.39 11.05 -7.44
CA ASP A 100 2.77 11.53 -7.41
C ASP A 100 3.72 10.46 -6.83
N THR A 101 3.32 9.84 -5.72
CA THR A 101 4.08 8.74 -5.12
C THR A 101 4.22 7.56 -6.06
N ALA A 102 3.13 7.15 -6.74
CA ALA A 102 3.16 6.04 -7.70
C ALA A 102 4.03 6.36 -8.93
N VAL A 103 4.04 7.61 -9.41
CA VAL A 103 4.90 8.06 -10.52
C VAL A 103 6.37 8.04 -10.11
N HIS A 104 6.71 8.53 -8.92
CA HIS A 104 8.06 8.43 -8.38
C HIS A 104 8.50 6.97 -8.18
N ASP A 105 7.60 6.12 -7.67
CA ASP A 105 7.90 4.70 -7.44
C ASP A 105 8.16 3.95 -8.74
N VAL A 106 7.29 4.11 -9.77
CA VAL A 106 7.50 3.44 -11.06
C VAL A 106 8.76 3.94 -11.75
N ARG A 107 9.06 5.24 -11.69
CA ARG A 107 10.31 5.78 -12.24
C ARG A 107 11.54 5.17 -11.58
N ALA A 108 11.55 5.10 -10.25
CA ALA A 108 12.67 4.50 -9.52
C ALA A 108 12.86 3.01 -9.85
N ARG A 109 11.75 2.27 -10.07
CA ARG A 109 11.77 0.87 -10.53
C ARG A 109 12.33 0.73 -11.92
N LEU A 110 11.92 1.57 -12.87
CA LEU A 110 12.46 1.59 -14.23
C LEU A 110 13.97 1.90 -14.25
N LEU A 111 14.44 2.73 -13.32
CA LEU A 111 15.86 3.02 -13.13
C LEU A 111 16.62 1.90 -12.38
N GLY A 112 15.92 0.91 -11.82
CA GLY A 112 16.51 -0.16 -11.03
C GLY A 112 17.12 0.30 -9.70
N VAL A 113 16.66 1.42 -9.12
CA VAL A 113 17.23 2.01 -7.90
C VAL A 113 16.16 2.22 -6.83
N PRO A 114 16.53 2.23 -5.52
CA PRO A 114 15.59 2.63 -4.45
C PRO A 114 15.12 4.08 -4.62
N LEU A 115 13.92 4.37 -4.12
CA LEU A 115 13.28 5.68 -4.27
C LEU A 115 14.15 6.83 -3.73
N TRP A 116 14.78 6.70 -2.54
CA TRP A 116 15.68 7.74 -2.01
C TRP A 116 16.79 8.10 -3.01
N LYS A 117 17.34 7.12 -3.73
CA LYS A 117 18.41 7.34 -4.72
C LYS A 117 17.89 8.05 -5.97
N SER A 118 16.68 7.70 -6.45
CA SER A 118 16.06 8.39 -7.59
C SER A 118 15.71 9.86 -7.28
N LEU A 119 15.52 10.18 -5.99
CA LEU A 119 15.29 11.55 -5.49
C LEU A 119 16.60 12.34 -5.28
N GLY A 120 17.76 11.74 -5.56
CA GLY A 120 19.07 12.37 -5.31
C GLY A 120 19.39 12.55 -3.82
N LEU A 121 18.88 11.66 -2.97
CA LEU A 121 19.15 11.63 -1.54
C LEU A 121 20.18 10.55 -1.20
N ASP A 122 20.85 10.73 -0.07
CA ASP A 122 21.65 9.68 0.53
C ASP A 122 20.74 8.60 1.15
N ARG A 123 21.28 7.38 1.31
CA ARG A 123 20.56 6.30 1.99
C ARG A 123 20.25 6.73 3.43
N PRO A 124 18.98 6.79 3.83
CA PRO A 124 18.62 7.11 5.20
C PRO A 124 19.24 6.11 6.19
N GLN A 125 19.83 6.62 7.26
CA GLN A 125 20.53 5.84 8.29
C GLN A 125 19.89 6.05 9.65
N GLY A 126 19.87 5.00 10.48
CA GLY A 126 19.47 5.12 11.87
C GLY A 126 18.03 5.56 12.14
N LEU A 127 17.15 5.39 11.15
CA LEU A 127 15.76 5.82 11.23
C LEU A 127 15.04 5.13 12.40
N ARG A 128 14.34 5.93 13.22
CA ARG A 128 13.50 5.45 14.31
C ARG A 128 12.19 6.23 14.34
N SER A 129 11.07 5.52 14.36
CA SER A 129 9.74 6.11 14.50
C SER A 129 9.37 6.26 15.98
N SER A 130 8.55 7.26 16.31
CA SER A 130 7.74 7.27 17.51
C SER A 130 6.65 6.19 17.41
N PHE A 131 6.13 5.76 18.58
CA PHE A 131 4.94 4.92 18.69
C PHE A 131 3.75 5.76 19.15
N SER A 132 2.67 5.75 18.37
CA SER A 132 1.49 6.58 18.65
C SER A 132 0.49 5.86 19.56
N ILE A 133 0.16 6.53 20.66
CA ILE A 133 -0.88 6.09 21.61
C ILE A 133 -2.07 7.05 21.46
N GLY A 134 -3.12 6.56 20.80
CA GLY A 134 -4.37 7.31 20.64
C GLY A 134 -5.13 7.45 21.97
N LEU A 135 -6.05 8.43 22.03
CA LEU A 135 -6.90 8.70 23.20
C LEU A 135 -7.68 7.45 23.60
N ASP A 136 -7.61 7.14 24.89
CA ASP A 136 -8.38 6.07 25.53
C ASP A 136 -8.37 6.28 27.05
N GLU A 137 -9.03 5.38 27.81
CA GLU A 137 -8.87 5.31 29.24
C GLU A 137 -7.38 5.06 29.59
N THR A 138 -6.89 5.64 30.70
CA THR A 138 -5.47 5.61 31.10
C THR A 138 -4.91 4.18 31.12
N GLU A 139 -5.65 3.21 31.65
CA GLU A 139 -5.24 1.80 31.75
C GLU A 139 -5.07 1.17 30.36
N VAL A 140 -5.88 1.59 29.38
CA VAL A 140 -5.76 1.14 27.97
C VAL A 140 -4.52 1.74 27.33
N MET A 141 -4.24 3.02 27.57
CA MET A 141 -3.05 3.70 27.05
C MET A 141 -1.76 3.09 27.64
N VAL A 142 -1.75 2.81 28.93
CA VAL A 142 -0.64 2.08 29.62
C VAL A 142 -0.45 0.68 29.01
N ARG A 143 -1.53 -0.05 28.76
CA ARG A 143 -1.45 -1.37 28.11
C ARG A 143 -0.83 -1.27 26.72
N LYS A 144 -1.23 -0.30 25.90
CA LYS A 144 -0.66 -0.07 24.55
C LYS A 144 0.85 0.21 24.65
N LEU A 145 1.28 1.03 25.60
CA LEU A 145 2.71 1.29 25.86
C LEU A 145 3.43 -0.02 26.21
N ARG A 146 2.89 -0.79 27.15
CA ARG A 146 3.48 -2.07 27.58
C ARG A 146 3.55 -3.14 26.51
N GLU A 147 2.64 -3.12 25.52
CA GLU A 147 2.69 -3.98 24.34
C GLU A 147 3.84 -3.63 23.39
N ARG A 148 4.39 -2.43 23.50
CA ARG A 148 5.46 -1.90 22.66
C ARG A 148 6.59 -1.27 23.48
N PRO A 149 7.24 -2.03 24.36
CA PRO A 149 8.32 -1.49 25.21
C PRO A 149 9.57 -1.17 24.37
N GLY A 150 10.34 -0.18 24.81
CA GLY A 150 11.66 0.11 24.26
C GLY A 150 11.66 0.91 22.95
N TRP A 151 10.55 1.50 22.54
CA TRP A 151 10.53 2.47 21.47
C TRP A 151 11.30 3.73 21.85
N SER A 152 11.90 4.40 20.85
CA SER A 152 12.75 5.57 21.06
C SER A 152 11.99 6.83 21.47
N ALA A 153 10.70 6.89 21.23
CA ALA A 153 9.78 7.94 21.66
C ALA A 153 8.34 7.43 21.60
N TYR A 154 7.45 8.00 22.40
CA TYR A 154 6.02 7.74 22.36
C TYR A 154 5.27 9.04 22.04
N LYS A 155 4.43 9.01 21.00
CA LYS A 155 3.54 10.11 20.65
C LYS A 155 2.20 9.91 21.34
N ILE A 156 1.86 10.79 22.27
CA ILE A 156 0.69 10.68 23.13
C ILE A 156 -0.36 11.71 22.70
N LYS A 157 -1.55 11.23 22.32
CA LYS A 157 -2.67 12.12 22.08
C LYS A 157 -3.34 12.48 23.39
N LEU A 158 -3.48 13.80 23.64
CA LEU A 158 -4.08 14.33 24.86
C LEU A 158 -5.31 15.18 24.50
N ALA A 159 -6.44 14.94 25.20
CA ALA A 159 -7.62 15.75 25.04
C ALA A 159 -7.48 17.13 25.69
N ASP A 160 -6.81 17.20 26.84
CA ASP A 160 -6.60 18.41 27.64
C ASP A 160 -5.15 18.45 28.15
N PRO A 161 -4.36 19.48 27.83
CA PRO A 161 -2.98 19.57 28.28
C PRO A 161 -2.84 19.73 29.79
N ALA A 162 -3.90 20.17 30.47
CA ALA A 162 -3.89 20.35 31.93
C ALA A 162 -4.17 19.06 32.71
N ASP A 163 -4.63 17.99 32.03
CA ASP A 163 -4.76 16.67 32.64
C ASP A 163 -3.45 15.89 32.48
N LEU A 164 -2.59 16.00 33.45
CA LEU A 164 -1.28 15.35 33.46
C LEU A 164 -1.33 13.88 33.92
N THR A 165 -2.46 13.41 34.44
CA THR A 165 -2.60 12.07 35.04
C THR A 165 -2.16 10.96 34.10
N VAL A 166 -2.53 11.06 32.81
CA VAL A 166 -2.15 10.09 31.78
C VAL A 166 -0.61 10.06 31.58
N LEU A 167 0.01 11.24 31.49
CA LEU A 167 1.47 11.32 31.29
C LEU A 167 2.25 10.85 32.52
N GLU A 168 1.78 11.17 33.75
CA GLU A 168 2.37 10.71 35.01
C GLU A 168 2.33 9.17 35.07
N GLU A 169 1.19 8.58 34.77
CA GLU A 169 1.03 7.12 34.76
C GLU A 169 1.92 6.46 33.67
N LEU A 170 1.92 6.98 32.46
CA LEU A 170 2.78 6.46 31.37
C LEU A 170 4.26 6.59 31.71
N ARG A 171 4.68 7.68 32.38
CA ARG A 171 6.07 7.91 32.81
C ARG A 171 6.56 6.85 33.78
N GLY A 172 5.67 6.28 34.59
CA GLY A 172 6.00 5.15 35.46
C GLY A 172 6.42 3.87 34.72
N HIS A 173 6.28 3.83 33.41
CA HIS A 173 6.54 2.64 32.57
C HIS A 173 7.64 2.81 31.53
N THR A 174 8.16 4.02 31.31
CA THR A 174 9.21 4.29 30.33
C THR A 174 9.99 5.56 30.64
N ASP A 175 11.29 5.57 30.31
CA ASP A 175 12.14 6.78 30.33
C ASP A 175 12.23 7.43 28.94
N ALA A 176 11.62 6.83 27.89
CA ALA A 176 11.65 7.39 26.55
C ALA A 176 10.90 8.73 26.47
N PRO A 177 11.33 9.67 25.62
CA PRO A 177 10.68 10.95 25.45
C PRO A 177 9.24 10.83 25.00
N PHE A 178 8.41 11.78 25.44
CA PHE A 178 7.04 11.93 24.97
C PHE A 178 6.95 13.05 23.92
N TYR A 179 6.19 12.83 22.87
CA TYR A 179 5.68 13.83 21.95
C TYR A 179 4.19 13.95 22.23
N VAL A 180 3.69 15.12 22.57
CA VAL A 180 2.27 15.30 22.85
C VAL A 180 1.57 15.99 21.70
N ASP A 181 0.43 15.44 21.29
CA ASP A 181 -0.33 15.92 20.13
C ASP A 181 -1.72 16.41 20.59
N GLY A 182 -1.96 17.71 20.40
CA GLY A 182 -3.21 18.35 20.74
C GLY A 182 -4.29 18.28 19.66
N ASN A 183 -3.94 17.88 18.45
CA ASN A 183 -4.85 17.80 17.28
C ASN A 183 -5.79 19.00 17.16
N CYS A 184 -5.26 20.20 17.29
CA CYS A 184 -5.98 21.48 17.23
C CYS A 184 -6.99 21.71 18.38
N GLY A 185 -6.96 20.93 19.46
CA GLY A 185 -8.03 20.91 20.46
C GLY A 185 -7.78 21.73 21.72
N TRP A 186 -6.58 22.30 21.90
CA TRP A 186 -6.21 22.94 23.16
C TRP A 186 -6.41 24.46 23.14
N GLU A 187 -6.41 25.02 24.37
CA GLU A 187 -6.42 26.45 24.61
C GLU A 187 -5.09 26.91 25.23
N LEU A 188 -4.58 28.05 24.79
CA LEU A 188 -3.33 28.62 25.28
C LEU A 188 -3.33 28.86 26.80
N SER A 189 -4.48 29.30 27.36
CA SER A 189 -4.70 29.53 28.77
C SER A 189 -4.52 28.30 29.65
N ARG A 190 -4.82 27.11 29.09
CA ARG A 190 -4.67 25.81 29.77
C ARG A 190 -3.29 25.23 29.59
N LEU A 191 -2.63 25.48 28.47
CA LEU A 191 -1.31 24.91 28.16
C LEU A 191 -0.16 25.66 28.85
N LEU A 192 -0.16 26.99 28.84
CA LEU A 192 0.94 27.78 29.39
C LEU A 192 1.29 27.46 30.85
N PRO A 193 0.33 27.31 31.79
CA PRO A 193 0.62 27.01 33.18
C PRO A 193 1.30 25.65 33.42
N VAL A 194 1.09 24.68 32.51
CA VAL A 194 1.54 23.30 32.67
C VAL A 194 2.86 22.99 31.95
N LEU A 195 3.40 23.92 31.17
CA LEU A 195 4.66 23.72 30.44
C LEU A 195 5.82 23.22 31.32
N PRO A 196 6.04 23.73 32.56
CA PRO A 196 7.07 23.19 33.42
C PRO A 196 6.84 21.71 33.75
N ALA A 197 5.62 21.33 34.10
CA ALA A 197 5.29 19.94 34.41
C ALA A 197 5.42 19.02 33.21
N LEU A 198 5.05 19.48 32.01
CA LEU A 198 5.28 18.73 30.77
C LEU A 198 6.77 18.49 30.50
N THR A 199 7.60 19.50 30.79
CA THR A 199 9.07 19.36 30.68
C THR A 199 9.59 18.33 31.68
N ASP A 200 9.16 18.39 32.94
CA ASP A 200 9.56 17.46 34.00
C ASP A 200 9.11 16.02 33.68
N LEU A 201 7.98 15.87 33.02
CA LEU A 201 7.47 14.58 32.53
C LEU A 201 8.17 14.09 31.25
N GLY A 202 9.20 14.82 30.76
CA GLY A 202 10.01 14.41 29.62
C GLY A 202 9.31 14.57 28.26
N VAL A 203 8.39 15.55 28.14
CA VAL A 203 7.84 15.95 26.86
C VAL A 203 8.90 16.72 26.08
N GLN A 204 9.19 16.27 24.86
CA GLN A 204 10.20 16.87 23.98
C GLN A 204 9.62 17.59 22.76
N LEU A 205 8.36 17.32 22.40
CA LEU A 205 7.66 17.99 21.32
C LEU A 205 6.19 18.22 21.69
N ILE A 206 5.64 19.37 21.27
CA ILE A 206 4.21 19.66 21.30
C ILE A 206 3.75 19.81 19.85
N GLU A 207 2.86 18.93 19.39
CA GLU A 207 2.35 18.95 18.03
C GLU A 207 0.94 19.56 17.97
N GLN A 208 0.74 20.50 17.06
CA GLN A 208 -0.51 21.19 16.72
C GLN A 208 -1.48 21.39 17.91
N PRO A 209 -1.10 22.17 18.90
CA PRO A 209 -1.96 22.35 20.08
C PRO A 209 -3.27 23.10 19.75
N PHE A 210 -3.24 24.06 18.83
CA PHE A 210 -4.33 24.99 18.55
C PHE A 210 -4.91 24.80 17.15
N PRO A 211 -6.16 25.30 16.91
CA PRO A 211 -6.74 25.37 15.58
C PRO A 211 -5.80 26.01 14.56
N ARG A 212 -5.88 25.58 13.29
CA ARG A 212 -5.05 26.08 12.16
C ARG A 212 -5.05 27.61 12.03
N SER A 213 -6.15 28.27 12.38
CA SER A 213 -6.31 29.72 12.32
C SER A 213 -5.72 30.49 13.51
N ALA A 214 -5.33 29.78 14.58
CA ALA A 214 -4.87 30.39 15.84
C ALA A 214 -3.36 30.77 15.81
N TRP A 215 -2.96 31.50 14.76
CA TRP A 215 -1.57 31.91 14.54
C TRP A 215 -0.98 32.77 15.68
N ARG A 216 -1.82 33.60 16.31
CA ARG A 216 -1.39 34.45 17.43
C ARG A 216 -1.03 33.61 18.64
N GLU A 217 -1.89 32.67 18.99
CA GLU A 217 -1.70 31.75 20.12
C GLU A 217 -0.46 30.87 19.90
N ALA A 218 -0.26 30.40 18.67
CA ALA A 218 0.93 29.63 18.29
C ALA A 218 2.22 30.43 18.46
N ARG A 219 2.29 31.69 18.01
CA ARG A 219 3.44 32.57 18.23
C ARG A 219 3.73 32.80 19.71
N ILE A 220 2.69 33.08 20.50
CA ILE A 220 2.84 33.28 21.95
C ILE A 220 3.39 32.02 22.62
N LEU A 221 2.91 30.86 22.20
CA LEU A 221 3.41 29.58 22.71
C LEU A 221 4.88 29.36 22.32
N LYS A 222 5.23 29.54 21.05
CA LYS A 222 6.62 29.43 20.55
C LYS A 222 7.58 30.30 21.36
N GLU A 223 7.20 31.55 21.67
CA GLU A 223 8.04 32.49 22.43
C GLU A 223 8.23 32.09 23.92
N ARG A 224 7.28 31.32 24.49
CA ARG A 224 7.24 31.03 25.91
C ARG A 224 7.54 29.58 26.26
N SER A 225 7.41 28.67 25.32
CA SER A 225 7.61 27.26 25.56
C SER A 225 9.09 26.88 25.54
N PRO A 226 9.57 26.16 26.54
CA PRO A 226 10.88 25.53 26.48
C PRO A 226 10.88 24.26 25.62
N ILE A 227 9.67 23.79 25.23
CA ILE A 227 9.45 22.58 24.41
C ILE A 227 9.13 23.05 22.99
N PRO A 228 9.84 22.55 21.97
CA PRO A 228 9.56 22.88 20.57
C PRO A 228 8.11 22.59 20.17
N VAL A 229 7.49 23.54 19.45
CA VAL A 229 6.11 23.45 18.95
C VAL A 229 6.11 23.17 17.45
N ILE A 230 5.46 22.08 17.06
CA ILE A 230 5.47 21.55 15.68
C ILE A 230 4.09 21.75 15.04
N ALA A 231 4.07 22.33 13.83
CA ALA A 231 2.85 22.44 13.01
C ALA A 231 2.55 21.11 12.33
N ASP A 232 1.30 20.60 12.43
CA ASP A 232 0.78 19.49 11.65
C ASP A 232 -0.33 19.97 10.69
N GLU A 233 -1.52 20.20 11.20
CA GLU A 233 -2.65 20.65 10.39
C GLU A 233 -2.43 22.04 9.77
N SER A 234 -1.56 22.87 10.36
CA SER A 234 -1.24 24.20 9.85
C SER A 234 -0.28 24.21 8.65
N ILE A 235 0.40 23.08 8.36
CA ILE A 235 1.29 22.90 7.21
C ILE A 235 0.73 21.84 6.27
N ALA A 236 0.01 22.24 5.23
CA ALA A 236 -0.56 21.34 4.23
C ALA A 236 0.14 21.46 2.87
N SER A 237 0.84 22.57 2.62
CA SER A 237 1.48 22.84 1.34
C SER A 237 2.74 23.70 1.50
N PRO A 238 3.61 23.78 0.48
CA PRO A 238 4.76 24.69 0.49
C PRO A 238 4.40 26.17 0.68
N ARG A 239 3.16 26.57 0.44
CA ARG A 239 2.69 27.96 0.62
C ARG A 239 2.53 28.34 2.09
N ASP A 240 2.31 27.34 2.95
CA ASP A 240 2.08 27.56 4.38
C ASP A 240 3.39 27.74 5.17
N LEU A 241 4.54 27.44 4.54
CA LEU A 241 5.83 27.34 5.23
C LEU A 241 6.25 28.65 5.90
N ASP A 242 6.02 29.79 5.25
CA ASP A 242 6.42 31.09 5.79
C ASP A 242 5.65 31.43 7.06
N ALA A 243 4.32 31.21 7.05
CA ALA A 243 3.47 31.42 8.21
C ALA A 243 3.79 30.43 9.35
N CYS A 244 4.10 29.17 8.99
CA CYS A 244 4.52 28.18 9.99
C CYS A 244 5.87 28.52 10.60
N ALA A 245 6.86 28.98 9.83
CA ALA A 245 8.16 29.37 10.33
C ALA A 245 8.09 30.55 11.33
N ASP A 246 7.13 31.43 11.16
CA ASP A 246 6.87 32.54 12.09
C ASP A 246 6.24 32.05 13.41
N ALA A 247 5.35 31.08 13.36
CA ALA A 247 4.49 30.68 14.48
C ALA A 247 4.89 29.36 15.19
N PHE A 248 5.76 28.54 14.61
CA PHE A 248 6.15 27.23 15.11
C PHE A 248 7.68 27.06 15.04
N ASP A 249 8.22 26.18 15.87
CA ASP A 249 9.65 25.80 15.87
C ASP A 249 9.96 24.78 14.77
N GLY A 250 8.95 24.06 14.30
CA GLY A 250 9.11 23.04 13.28
C GLY A 250 7.80 22.68 12.58
N ILE A 251 7.91 21.72 11.66
CA ILE A 251 6.78 21.24 10.86
C ILE A 251 6.76 19.72 10.80
N ASN A 252 5.55 19.12 10.80
CA ASN A 252 5.32 17.71 10.50
C ASN A 252 4.82 17.56 9.05
N VAL A 253 5.72 17.11 8.17
CA VAL A 253 5.40 16.85 6.77
C VAL A 253 4.81 15.45 6.63
N LYS A 254 3.60 15.37 6.09
CA LYS A 254 2.95 14.12 5.74
C LYS A 254 2.67 14.13 4.23
N PRO A 255 3.31 13.26 3.43
CA PRO A 255 3.17 13.30 1.97
C PRO A 255 1.73 13.27 1.49
N MET A 256 0.85 12.51 2.16
CA MET A 256 -0.55 12.43 1.78
C MET A 256 -1.27 13.80 1.86
N LYS A 257 -1.05 14.59 2.91
CA LYS A 257 -1.66 15.92 3.02
C LYS A 257 -0.95 16.97 2.18
N ALA A 258 0.35 16.79 1.93
CA ALA A 258 1.15 17.75 1.15
C ALA A 258 0.93 17.61 -0.38
N GLY A 259 0.32 16.52 -0.84
CA GLY A 259 0.09 16.25 -2.25
C GLY A 259 1.18 15.40 -2.90
N GLY A 260 1.99 14.65 -2.11
CA GLY A 260 2.92 13.64 -2.58
C GLY A 260 4.38 13.83 -2.17
N ILE A 261 5.25 13.05 -2.75
CA ILE A 261 6.71 13.06 -2.56
C ILE A 261 7.31 14.38 -3.05
N THR A 262 6.89 14.86 -4.22
CA THR A 262 7.38 16.10 -4.84
C THR A 262 7.26 17.31 -3.91
N PRO A 263 6.07 17.69 -3.42
CA PRO A 263 5.94 18.85 -2.50
C PRO A 263 6.56 18.58 -1.13
N SER A 264 6.55 17.33 -0.64
CA SER A 264 7.15 16.98 0.65
C SER A 264 8.67 17.15 0.64
N LEU A 265 9.33 16.74 -0.44
CA LEU A 265 10.77 16.94 -0.63
C LEU A 265 11.13 18.44 -0.61
N ALA A 266 10.32 19.27 -1.29
CA ALA A 266 10.51 20.72 -1.28
C ALA A 266 10.29 21.33 0.10
N LEU A 267 9.24 20.90 0.84
CA LEU A 267 8.95 21.34 2.20
C LEU A 267 10.09 21.02 3.17
N LEU A 268 10.54 19.76 3.20
CA LEU A 268 11.60 19.32 4.09
C LEU A 268 12.91 20.08 3.83
N ARG A 269 13.31 20.24 2.55
CA ARG A 269 14.52 20.99 2.20
C ARG A 269 14.44 22.45 2.65
N ARG A 270 13.34 23.13 2.32
CA ARG A 270 13.15 24.54 2.67
C ARG A 270 13.00 24.78 4.18
N ALA A 271 12.39 23.85 4.91
CA ALA A 271 12.29 23.89 6.36
C ALA A 271 13.68 23.81 7.00
N ARG A 272 14.52 22.86 6.55
CA ARG A 272 15.91 22.73 7.01
C ARG A 272 16.76 23.96 6.70
N GLU A 273 16.63 24.54 5.50
CA GLU A 273 17.29 25.79 5.10
C GLU A 273 16.93 26.95 6.04
N ARG A 274 15.76 26.91 6.67
CA ARG A 274 15.26 27.90 7.64
C ARG A 274 15.58 27.55 9.09
N GLY A 275 16.25 26.44 9.33
CA GLY A 275 16.56 25.98 10.68
C GLY A 275 15.36 25.47 11.48
N LEU A 276 14.25 25.12 10.81
CA LEU A 276 13.08 24.53 11.46
C LEU A 276 13.34 23.05 11.80
N VAL A 277 12.81 22.62 12.92
CA VAL A 277 12.73 21.19 13.27
C VAL A 277 11.82 20.50 12.23
N THR A 278 12.30 19.40 11.69
CA THR A 278 11.56 18.65 10.68
C THR A 278 11.08 17.32 11.24
N MET A 279 9.78 17.10 11.17
CA MET A 279 9.16 15.81 11.45
C MET A 279 8.55 15.26 10.16
N LEU A 280 8.69 13.98 9.96
CA LEU A 280 8.08 13.26 8.83
C LEU A 280 7.07 12.26 9.37
N GLY A 281 5.81 12.52 9.13
CA GLY A 281 4.70 11.71 9.61
C GLY A 281 3.94 11.01 8.49
N CYS A 282 2.97 10.20 8.89
CA CYS A 282 2.01 9.58 8.00
C CYS A 282 0.57 9.85 8.46
N MET A 283 -0.37 9.63 7.58
CA MET A 283 -1.78 9.51 7.90
C MET A 283 -2.06 8.04 8.29
N PRO A 284 -3.29 7.65 8.66
CA PRO A 284 -3.66 6.23 8.75
C PRO A 284 -3.48 5.55 7.38
N GLU A 285 -2.31 5.01 7.14
CA GLU A 285 -1.84 4.44 5.87
C GLU A 285 -1.34 3.01 6.06
N SER A 286 -1.35 2.26 4.98
CA SER A 286 -0.71 0.95 4.93
C SER A 286 0.78 1.06 4.59
N VAL A 287 1.42 -0.10 4.56
CA VAL A 287 2.82 -0.21 4.13
C VAL A 287 3.07 0.32 2.70
N ALA A 288 2.04 0.47 1.87
CA ALA A 288 2.17 1.03 0.52
C ALA A 288 2.56 2.52 0.57
N GLY A 289 1.82 3.34 1.34
CA GLY A 289 2.10 4.77 1.50
C GLY A 289 3.33 5.02 2.38
N VAL A 290 3.39 4.35 3.54
CA VAL A 290 4.45 4.57 4.52
C VAL A 290 5.83 4.17 4.01
N SER A 291 5.94 3.12 3.16
CA SER A 291 7.24 2.75 2.58
C SER A 291 7.84 3.89 1.75
N ALA A 292 7.04 4.53 0.89
CA ALA A 292 7.52 5.66 0.09
C ALA A 292 7.90 6.85 0.98
N THR A 293 7.07 7.18 1.98
CA THR A 293 7.31 8.24 2.96
C THR A 293 8.66 8.07 3.64
N ALA A 294 8.99 6.88 4.12
CA ALA A 294 10.22 6.62 4.87
C ALA A 294 11.52 6.84 4.06
N HIS A 295 11.45 6.86 2.72
CA HIS A 295 12.60 7.22 1.88
C HIS A 295 13.03 8.67 1.99
N LEU A 296 12.16 9.56 2.49
CA LEU A 296 12.48 10.95 2.81
C LEU A 296 13.08 11.11 4.21
N GLY A 297 13.15 10.04 5.01
CA GLY A 297 13.51 10.07 6.43
C GLY A 297 14.89 10.66 6.72
N GLY A 298 15.84 10.64 5.77
CA GLY A 298 17.14 11.29 5.92
C GLY A 298 17.09 12.84 5.97
N LEU A 299 15.92 13.42 5.67
CA LEU A 299 15.68 14.88 5.74
C LEU A 299 14.91 15.30 7.00
N ALA A 300 14.52 14.36 7.84
CA ALA A 300 13.73 14.62 9.05
C ALA A 300 14.55 14.39 10.32
N ASP A 301 14.33 15.22 11.32
CA ASP A 301 14.90 15.09 12.67
C ASP A 301 14.08 14.06 13.49
N HIS A 302 12.77 13.98 13.24
CA HIS A 302 11.85 13.06 13.90
C HIS A 302 10.99 12.30 12.88
N LEU A 303 10.66 11.03 13.18
CA LEU A 303 9.74 10.23 12.37
C LEU A 303 8.54 9.78 13.20
N ASP A 304 7.36 9.79 12.53
CA ASP A 304 6.09 9.30 13.03
C ASP A 304 5.42 8.47 11.93
N VAL A 305 6.02 7.30 11.64
CA VAL A 305 5.68 6.42 10.52
C VAL A 305 5.24 5.03 10.99
N ASP A 306 4.64 4.97 12.15
CA ASP A 306 4.23 3.75 12.84
C ASP A 306 2.88 3.18 12.39
N ALA A 307 2.16 3.83 11.48
CA ALA A 307 0.85 3.37 11.01
C ALA A 307 0.85 1.88 10.59
N VAL A 308 1.96 1.39 10.03
CA VAL A 308 2.11 -0.03 9.64
C VAL A 308 2.09 -1.00 10.82
N ASP A 309 2.54 -0.57 12.01
CA ASP A 309 2.48 -1.39 13.23
C ASP A 309 1.12 -1.30 13.92
N LEU A 310 0.38 -0.22 13.69
CA LEU A 310 -0.97 -0.03 14.22
C LEU A 310 -2.02 -0.89 13.49
N LEU A 311 -1.71 -1.41 12.29
CA LEU A 311 -2.60 -2.28 11.53
C LEU A 311 -2.52 -3.74 11.99
N ALA A 312 -3.68 -4.41 12.04
CA ALA A 312 -3.74 -5.86 12.26
C ALA A 312 -3.19 -6.64 11.06
N VAL A 313 -3.46 -6.17 9.85
CA VAL A 313 -2.97 -6.75 8.59
C VAL A 313 -2.60 -5.62 7.63
N ASN A 314 -1.43 -5.71 7.04
CA ASN A 314 -0.98 -4.78 6.01
C ASN A 314 -1.39 -5.21 4.60
N THR A 315 -1.30 -4.29 3.64
CA THR A 315 -1.68 -4.48 2.24
C THR A 315 -0.59 -5.17 1.41
N GLY A 316 0.55 -5.47 2.01
CA GLY A 316 1.69 -6.07 1.33
C GLY A 316 2.95 -6.04 2.18
N HIS A 317 4.09 -6.07 1.51
CA HIS A 317 5.42 -6.01 2.12
C HIS A 317 6.14 -4.74 1.69
N GLY A 318 6.89 -4.14 2.58
CA GLY A 318 7.65 -2.92 2.33
C GLY A 318 8.63 -2.65 3.45
N LEU A 319 8.67 -1.41 3.96
CA LEU A 319 9.43 -1.10 5.15
C LEU A 319 9.01 -1.99 6.32
N THR A 320 9.91 -2.21 7.24
CA THR A 320 9.62 -2.92 8.51
C THR A 320 10.00 -2.05 9.70
N LEU A 321 9.22 -2.18 10.76
CA LEU A 321 9.53 -1.67 12.10
C LEU A 321 9.90 -2.86 12.99
N ASP A 322 11.01 -2.75 13.71
CA ASP A 322 11.31 -3.73 14.75
C ASP A 322 10.60 -3.35 16.07
N GLY A 323 10.74 -4.20 17.10
CA GLY A 323 10.11 -4.00 18.40
C GLY A 323 10.55 -2.71 19.13
N THR A 324 11.50 -1.96 18.59
CA THR A 324 12.01 -0.69 19.14
C THR A 324 11.73 0.53 18.28
N GLY A 325 10.89 0.36 17.23
CA GLY A 325 10.57 1.42 16.28
C GLY A 325 11.67 1.74 15.27
N ARG A 326 12.72 0.90 15.15
CA ARG A 326 13.73 1.05 14.10
C ARG A 326 13.10 0.74 12.76
N VAL A 327 13.22 1.69 11.83
CA VAL A 327 12.73 1.58 10.46
C VAL A 327 13.81 0.95 9.58
N THR A 328 13.45 -0.11 8.87
CA THR A 328 14.31 -0.74 7.85
C THR A 328 13.65 -0.62 6.49
N LEU A 329 14.32 0.06 5.56
CA LEU A 329 13.91 0.14 4.17
C LEU A 329 14.35 -1.13 3.43
N PRO A 330 13.48 -1.72 2.58
CA PRO A 330 13.86 -2.85 1.76
C PRO A 330 14.92 -2.47 0.73
N ASP A 331 15.85 -3.38 0.45
CA ASP A 331 16.88 -3.18 -0.57
C ASP A 331 16.35 -3.61 -1.94
N ARG A 332 15.38 -2.84 -2.44
CA ARG A 332 14.67 -3.07 -3.71
C ARG A 332 14.46 -1.76 -4.46
N PRO A 333 14.30 -1.80 -5.80
CA PRO A 333 13.92 -0.62 -6.58
C PRO A 333 12.58 -0.02 -6.12
N GLY A 334 12.43 1.28 -6.33
CA GLY A 334 11.24 2.03 -5.92
C GLY A 334 11.18 2.23 -4.42
N SER A 335 9.96 2.29 -3.90
CA SER A 335 9.65 2.30 -2.46
C SER A 335 9.91 0.96 -1.78
N GLY A 336 10.22 -0.08 -2.57
CA GLY A 336 10.36 -1.45 -2.12
C GLY A 336 9.05 -2.13 -1.74
N PHE A 337 7.91 -1.44 -1.90
CA PHE A 337 6.59 -2.03 -1.65
C PHE A 337 6.28 -3.13 -2.66
N VAL A 338 5.75 -4.25 -2.15
CA VAL A 338 5.23 -5.38 -2.93
C VAL A 338 3.81 -5.66 -2.45
N PRO A 339 2.79 -5.49 -3.32
CA PRO A 339 1.41 -5.71 -2.92
C PRO A 339 1.15 -7.17 -2.51
N ASP A 340 0.33 -7.38 -1.49
CA ASP A 340 -0.22 -8.68 -1.19
C ASP A 340 -1.41 -8.95 -2.12
N PRO A 341 -1.35 -9.98 -2.95
CA PRO A 341 -2.45 -10.29 -3.85
C PRO A 341 -3.78 -10.60 -3.14
N ALA A 342 -3.74 -11.04 -1.89
CA ALA A 342 -4.95 -11.26 -1.12
C ALA A 342 -5.67 -9.94 -0.77
N ALA A 343 -4.92 -8.86 -0.59
CA ALA A 343 -5.46 -7.53 -0.30
C ALA A 343 -5.87 -6.76 -1.57
N HIS A 344 -5.13 -6.95 -2.68
CA HIS A 344 -5.31 -6.16 -3.91
C HIS A 344 -6.00 -6.91 -5.05
N GLY A 345 -6.26 -8.21 -4.87
CA GLY A 345 -6.68 -9.09 -5.94
C GLY A 345 -5.51 -9.47 -6.88
N TRP A 346 -5.70 -10.58 -7.61
CA TRP A 346 -4.71 -11.06 -8.55
C TRP A 346 -4.86 -10.38 -9.91
N ARG A 347 -3.78 -9.80 -10.42
CA ARG A 347 -3.73 -9.34 -11.81
C ARG A 347 -3.36 -10.52 -12.70
N VAL A 348 -4.27 -10.84 -13.61
CA VAL A 348 -4.04 -11.88 -14.62
C VAL A 348 -4.06 -11.22 -16.00
N ARG A 349 -2.99 -11.46 -16.78
CA ARG A 349 -2.85 -10.86 -18.11
C ARG A 349 -2.61 -11.91 -19.17
N PRO A 350 -3.02 -11.63 -20.43
CA PRO A 350 -2.49 -12.34 -21.58
C PRO A 350 -0.96 -12.12 -21.66
N VAL A 351 -0.24 -13.19 -21.95
CA VAL A 351 1.23 -13.17 -22.09
C VAL A 351 1.65 -14.08 -23.26
N PRO A 352 2.82 -13.91 -23.86
CA PRO A 352 3.34 -14.83 -24.84
C PRO A 352 3.79 -16.18 -24.24
N ALA A 353 3.97 -17.20 -25.08
CA ALA A 353 4.28 -18.57 -24.67
C ALA A 353 5.58 -18.73 -23.89
N ASP A 354 6.60 -17.92 -24.19
CA ASP A 354 7.90 -17.93 -23.52
C ASP A 354 7.80 -17.54 -22.04
N VAL A 355 6.81 -16.74 -21.65
CA VAL A 355 6.54 -16.36 -20.24
C VAL A 355 5.96 -17.54 -19.44
N VAL A 356 5.13 -18.39 -20.04
CA VAL A 356 4.47 -19.50 -19.32
C VAL A 356 5.36 -20.73 -19.19
N ARG A 357 6.28 -20.97 -20.12
CA ARG A 357 7.13 -22.17 -20.18
C ARG A 357 8.01 -22.32 -18.93
N PRO A 358 8.72 -21.29 -18.40
CA PRO A 358 9.51 -21.40 -17.18
C PRO A 358 8.71 -21.81 -15.94
N ILE A 359 7.51 -21.24 -15.74
CA ILE A 359 6.64 -21.58 -14.62
C ILE A 359 6.12 -23.02 -14.72
N ARG A 360 5.70 -23.44 -15.92
CA ARG A 360 5.32 -24.84 -16.16
C ARG A 360 6.47 -25.80 -15.82
N HIS A 361 7.70 -25.47 -16.23
CA HIS A 361 8.87 -26.30 -15.95
C HIS A 361 9.10 -26.42 -14.46
N THR A 362 9.17 -25.31 -13.74
CA THR A 362 9.39 -25.30 -12.29
C THR A 362 8.35 -26.12 -11.52
N VAL A 363 7.07 -26.01 -11.90
CA VAL A 363 5.95 -26.55 -11.10
C VAL A 363 5.49 -27.93 -11.59
N LEU A 364 5.39 -28.11 -12.90
CA LEU A 364 4.78 -29.34 -13.46
C LEU A 364 5.80 -30.38 -13.87
N ARG A 365 7.04 -30.00 -14.11
CA ARG A 365 8.10 -30.87 -14.63
C ARG A 365 9.45 -30.60 -13.96
N PRO A 366 9.52 -30.53 -12.61
CA PRO A 366 10.79 -30.30 -11.91
C PRO A 366 11.77 -31.45 -12.25
N GLY A 367 13.00 -31.08 -12.61
CA GLY A 367 14.06 -32.05 -12.93
C GLY A 367 13.98 -32.68 -14.33
N GLN A 368 12.96 -32.37 -15.12
CA GLN A 368 12.88 -32.81 -16.52
C GLN A 368 13.49 -31.76 -17.47
N PRO A 369 13.81 -32.13 -18.74
CA PRO A 369 14.23 -31.15 -19.74
C PRO A 369 13.19 -30.05 -19.95
N ALA A 370 13.62 -28.78 -20.06
CA ALA A 370 12.73 -27.63 -20.25
C ALA A 370 11.85 -27.75 -21.53
N ALA A 371 12.34 -28.47 -22.55
CA ALA A 371 11.61 -28.76 -23.77
C ALA A 371 10.27 -29.49 -23.52
N ASN A 372 10.15 -30.27 -22.42
CA ASN A 372 8.91 -30.99 -22.05
C ASN A 372 7.79 -30.03 -21.60
N CYS A 373 8.09 -28.73 -21.42
CA CYS A 373 7.14 -27.69 -21.05
C CYS A 373 6.73 -26.78 -22.22
N ALA A 374 7.31 -26.98 -23.40
CA ALA A 374 6.86 -26.41 -24.65
C ALA A 374 5.85 -27.39 -25.29
N TYR A 375 4.61 -26.94 -25.41
CA TYR A 375 3.58 -27.76 -26.04
C TYR A 375 3.53 -27.41 -27.55
N PRO A 376 3.26 -28.42 -28.44
CA PRO A 376 3.21 -28.16 -29.89
C PRO A 376 2.22 -27.04 -30.27
N GLU A 377 1.16 -26.90 -29.45
CA GLU A 377 0.07 -25.95 -29.70
C GLU A 377 0.39 -24.53 -29.20
N ASP A 378 1.49 -24.32 -28.45
CA ASP A 378 1.80 -23.02 -27.81
C ASP A 378 1.90 -21.86 -28.80
N ASP A 379 2.39 -22.11 -29.98
CA ASP A 379 2.64 -21.08 -31.00
C ASP A 379 1.53 -21.02 -32.08
N HIS A 380 0.40 -21.76 -31.90
CA HIS A 380 -0.76 -21.73 -32.81
C HIS A 380 -1.55 -20.41 -32.63
N ALA A 381 -2.17 -19.93 -33.71
CA ALA A 381 -2.94 -18.69 -33.69
C ALA A 381 -4.14 -18.69 -32.72
N GLY A 382 -4.66 -19.90 -32.38
CA GLY A 382 -5.74 -20.09 -31.40
C GLY A 382 -5.25 -20.25 -29.94
N ALA A 383 -3.93 -20.28 -29.71
CA ALA A 383 -3.39 -20.38 -28.35
C ALA A 383 -3.51 -19.05 -27.60
N ARG A 384 -3.91 -19.13 -26.34
CA ARG A 384 -3.94 -17.99 -25.42
C ARG A 384 -3.28 -18.38 -24.12
N HIS A 385 -2.33 -17.59 -23.68
CA HIS A 385 -1.61 -17.81 -22.44
C HIS A 385 -1.92 -16.69 -21.47
N PHE A 386 -2.05 -17.04 -20.19
CA PHE A 386 -2.35 -16.11 -19.11
C PHE A 386 -1.34 -16.28 -17.98
N ALA A 387 -0.95 -15.17 -17.37
CA ALA A 387 -0.11 -15.17 -16.17
C ALA A 387 -0.74 -14.33 -15.07
N ALA A 388 -0.73 -14.86 -13.84
CA ALA A 388 -0.92 -14.08 -12.62
C ALA A 388 0.40 -13.43 -12.27
N LEU A 389 0.37 -12.12 -12.00
CA LEU A 389 1.55 -11.30 -11.73
C LEU A 389 1.60 -10.88 -10.27
N LEU A 390 2.78 -10.99 -9.68
CA LEU A 390 3.14 -10.42 -8.38
C LEU A 390 4.28 -9.44 -8.59
N ALA A 391 4.02 -8.14 -8.36
CA ALA A 391 4.98 -7.07 -8.63
C ALA A 391 5.61 -7.15 -10.05
N GLY A 392 4.75 -7.32 -11.05
CA GLY A 392 5.19 -7.47 -12.44
C GLY A 392 5.75 -8.85 -12.84
N ARG A 393 6.13 -9.69 -11.87
CA ARG A 393 6.73 -11.01 -12.09
C ARG A 393 5.64 -12.09 -12.25
N PRO A 394 5.68 -12.93 -13.28
CA PRO A 394 4.80 -14.09 -13.40
C PRO A 394 5.03 -15.09 -12.26
N VAL A 395 3.95 -15.47 -11.57
CA VAL A 395 3.97 -16.43 -10.45
C VAL A 395 2.96 -17.57 -10.58
N GLY A 396 2.09 -17.46 -11.56
CA GLY A 396 1.14 -18.51 -11.92
C GLY A 396 0.75 -18.35 -13.38
N VAL A 397 0.43 -19.46 -14.05
CA VAL A 397 0.16 -19.47 -15.49
C VAL A 397 -0.92 -20.47 -15.85
N ALA A 398 -1.56 -20.26 -17.01
CA ALA A 398 -2.37 -21.26 -17.71
C ALA A 398 -2.33 -20.98 -19.21
N SER A 399 -2.62 -22.01 -19.99
CA SER A 399 -2.80 -21.90 -21.44
C SER A 399 -4.11 -22.54 -21.89
N VAL A 400 -4.70 -21.93 -22.90
CA VAL A 400 -5.96 -22.35 -23.51
C VAL A 400 -5.75 -22.48 -25.00
N TYR A 401 -6.23 -23.58 -25.55
CA TYR A 401 -6.15 -23.88 -26.98
C TYR A 401 -7.52 -24.08 -27.57
N ASP A 402 -7.69 -23.70 -28.83
CA ASP A 402 -8.87 -23.98 -29.61
C ASP A 402 -8.85 -25.47 -29.99
N GLU A 403 -9.39 -26.31 -29.13
CA GLU A 403 -9.37 -27.76 -29.27
C GLU A 403 -10.67 -28.36 -28.69
N ASP A 404 -11.40 -29.08 -29.53
CA ASP A 404 -12.60 -29.78 -29.11
C ASP A 404 -12.23 -31.03 -28.25
N PRO A 405 -13.05 -31.42 -27.29
CA PRO A 405 -12.82 -32.63 -26.52
C PRO A 405 -12.80 -33.86 -27.41
N PRO A 406 -12.05 -34.92 -27.04
CA PRO A 406 -12.08 -36.21 -27.73
C PRO A 406 -13.51 -36.76 -27.80
N GLY A 407 -13.88 -37.36 -28.93
CA GLY A 407 -15.24 -37.85 -29.21
C GLY A 407 -15.76 -38.88 -28.21
N GLU A 408 -14.87 -39.64 -27.57
CA GLU A 408 -15.18 -40.58 -26.48
C GLU A 408 -15.73 -39.94 -25.22
N HIS A 409 -15.55 -38.63 -25.06
CA HIS A 409 -16.04 -37.83 -23.93
C HIS A 409 -17.30 -37.02 -24.28
N ALA A 410 -18.01 -37.37 -25.38
CA ALA A 410 -19.23 -36.67 -25.76
C ALA A 410 -20.34 -36.86 -24.68
N VAL A 411 -20.86 -35.75 -24.16
CA VAL A 411 -22.02 -35.76 -23.24
C VAL A 411 -23.26 -35.36 -24.01
N PRO A 412 -24.32 -36.19 -24.02
CA PRO A 412 -25.57 -35.84 -24.69
C PRO A 412 -26.15 -34.52 -24.22
N GLY A 413 -26.50 -33.63 -25.14
CA GLY A 413 -27.08 -32.31 -24.85
C GLY A 413 -26.07 -31.17 -24.64
N LEU A 414 -24.77 -31.43 -24.61
CA LEU A 414 -23.74 -30.40 -24.62
C LEU A 414 -23.26 -30.10 -26.04
N ILE A 415 -23.16 -28.81 -26.38
CA ILE A 415 -22.59 -28.39 -27.67
C ILE A 415 -21.06 -28.33 -27.46
N TRP A 416 -20.37 -29.39 -27.91
CA TRP A 416 -18.91 -29.48 -27.83
C TRP A 416 -18.21 -28.64 -28.91
N ALA A 417 -18.93 -28.18 -29.92
CA ALA A 417 -18.38 -27.32 -30.95
C ALA A 417 -17.82 -26.02 -30.35
N ARG A 418 -16.61 -25.66 -30.77
CA ARG A 418 -15.78 -24.58 -30.18
C ARG A 418 -15.32 -24.85 -28.77
N GLY A 419 -14.91 -26.07 -28.44
CA GLY A 419 -14.28 -26.43 -27.21
C GLY A 419 -12.97 -25.69 -26.99
N ARG A 420 -12.62 -25.51 -25.72
CA ARG A 420 -11.35 -24.92 -25.29
C ARG A 420 -10.65 -25.89 -24.37
N ARG A 421 -9.42 -26.26 -24.70
CA ARG A 421 -8.60 -27.05 -23.84
C ARG A 421 -7.78 -26.18 -22.90
N LEU A 422 -8.02 -26.29 -21.58
CA LEU A 422 -7.17 -25.73 -20.53
C LEU A 422 -5.99 -26.68 -20.27
N ARG A 423 -4.76 -26.17 -20.33
CA ARG A 423 -3.55 -26.96 -20.13
C ARG A 423 -2.44 -26.15 -19.46
N GLY A 424 -1.53 -26.85 -18.77
CA GLY A 424 -0.34 -26.22 -18.20
C GLY A 424 -0.63 -25.19 -17.09
N MET A 425 -1.74 -25.34 -16.37
CA MET A 425 -2.05 -24.48 -15.26
C MET A 425 -1.13 -24.80 -14.07
N ALA A 426 -0.43 -23.80 -13.58
CA ALA A 426 0.58 -23.92 -12.54
C ALA A 426 0.71 -22.66 -11.72
N THR A 427 0.99 -22.77 -10.43
CA THR A 427 1.30 -21.66 -9.53
C THR A 427 2.54 -22.00 -8.72
N LEU A 428 3.46 -21.05 -8.56
CA LEU A 428 4.64 -21.19 -7.70
C LEU A 428 4.20 -21.44 -6.25
N ASP A 429 5.03 -22.14 -5.49
CA ASP A 429 4.73 -22.52 -4.10
C ASP A 429 4.49 -21.31 -3.20
N GLU A 430 5.22 -20.22 -3.41
CA GLU A 430 5.10 -18.96 -2.67
C GLU A 430 3.71 -18.30 -2.75
N VAL A 431 2.90 -18.64 -3.76
CA VAL A 431 1.55 -18.08 -3.95
C VAL A 431 0.45 -19.14 -3.87
N ARG A 432 0.75 -20.36 -3.43
CA ARG A 432 -0.28 -21.38 -3.22
C ARG A 432 -1.21 -20.98 -2.06
N GLY A 433 -2.50 -21.22 -2.24
CA GLY A 433 -3.52 -20.86 -1.25
C GLY A 433 -3.93 -19.40 -1.21
N THR A 434 -3.24 -18.49 -1.95
CA THR A 434 -3.53 -17.04 -1.95
C THR A 434 -4.61 -16.62 -2.96
N GLY A 435 -5.19 -17.56 -3.71
CA GLY A 435 -6.21 -17.28 -4.73
C GLY A 435 -5.67 -17.08 -6.15
N ALA A 436 -4.34 -17.11 -6.38
CA ALA A 436 -3.73 -16.95 -7.71
C ALA A 436 -4.30 -17.93 -8.74
N GLY A 437 -4.38 -19.22 -8.40
CA GLY A 437 -4.95 -20.23 -9.28
C GLY A 437 -6.41 -19.94 -9.63
N LEU A 438 -7.22 -19.51 -8.66
CA LEU A 438 -8.62 -19.15 -8.91
C LEU A 438 -8.73 -17.94 -9.85
N ALA A 439 -7.92 -16.92 -9.65
CA ALA A 439 -7.93 -15.74 -10.52
C ALA A 439 -7.59 -16.10 -11.98
N ILE A 440 -6.58 -16.96 -12.18
CA ILE A 440 -6.21 -17.48 -13.51
C ILE A 440 -7.38 -18.26 -14.12
N LEU A 441 -7.95 -19.19 -13.36
CA LEU A 441 -9.06 -20.01 -13.84
C LEU A 441 -10.28 -19.15 -14.25
N ARG A 442 -10.65 -18.18 -13.41
CA ARG A 442 -11.73 -17.22 -13.73
C ARG A 442 -11.44 -16.45 -15.02
N THR A 443 -10.22 -15.97 -15.21
CA THR A 443 -9.82 -15.26 -16.43
C THR A 443 -9.93 -16.16 -17.66
N VAL A 444 -9.51 -17.41 -17.54
CA VAL A 444 -9.64 -18.42 -18.62
C VAL A 444 -11.12 -18.64 -18.97
N LEU A 445 -11.97 -18.89 -17.98
CA LEU A 445 -13.41 -19.14 -18.20
C LEU A 445 -14.12 -17.92 -18.78
N THR A 446 -13.84 -16.73 -18.28
CA THR A 446 -14.37 -15.47 -18.83
C THR A 446 -13.94 -15.27 -20.29
N ASN A 447 -12.67 -15.49 -20.60
CA ASN A 447 -12.15 -15.36 -21.96
C ASN A 447 -12.80 -16.39 -22.90
N ALA A 448 -12.97 -17.63 -22.45
CA ALA A 448 -13.64 -18.68 -23.20
C ALA A 448 -15.11 -18.30 -23.49
N ALA A 449 -15.86 -17.88 -22.49
CA ALA A 449 -17.25 -17.43 -22.63
C ALA A 449 -17.38 -16.25 -23.60
N LEU A 450 -16.55 -15.22 -23.48
CA LEU A 450 -16.54 -14.05 -24.39
C LEU A 450 -16.19 -14.41 -25.83
N SER A 451 -15.41 -15.48 -26.06
CA SER A 451 -15.09 -16.00 -27.40
C SER A 451 -16.13 -16.98 -27.95
N GLY A 452 -17.25 -17.16 -27.24
CA GLY A 452 -18.34 -18.04 -27.66
C GLY A 452 -18.02 -19.54 -27.52
N ALA A 453 -17.10 -19.91 -26.64
CA ALA A 453 -16.84 -21.31 -26.34
C ALA A 453 -17.96 -21.89 -25.48
N GLY A 454 -18.47 -23.06 -25.90
CA GLY A 454 -19.52 -23.78 -25.15
C GLY A 454 -18.97 -24.55 -23.97
N VAL A 455 -17.73 -25.03 -24.06
CA VAL A 455 -17.08 -25.90 -23.08
C VAL A 455 -15.61 -25.55 -22.91
N VAL A 456 -15.14 -25.59 -21.66
CA VAL A 456 -13.70 -25.63 -21.31
C VAL A 456 -13.40 -26.99 -20.68
N TRP A 457 -12.42 -27.71 -21.20
CA TRP A 457 -12.05 -29.03 -20.72
C TRP A 457 -10.57 -29.18 -20.40
N CYS A 458 -10.23 -30.11 -19.54
CA CYS A 458 -8.84 -30.40 -19.19
C CYS A 458 -8.64 -31.85 -18.73
N ASN A 459 -7.42 -32.33 -18.88
CA ASN A 459 -6.94 -33.53 -18.19
C ASN A 459 -6.29 -33.07 -16.89
N ALA A 460 -7.05 -33.13 -15.80
CA ALA A 460 -6.58 -32.69 -14.49
C ALA A 460 -5.87 -33.81 -13.75
N ARG A 461 -4.72 -33.53 -13.12
CA ARG A 461 -4.16 -34.49 -12.16
C ARG A 461 -5.20 -34.78 -11.08
N THR A 462 -5.33 -36.01 -10.64
CA THR A 462 -6.30 -36.41 -9.61
C THR A 462 -6.12 -35.57 -8.34
N SER A 463 -4.87 -35.22 -7.98
CA SER A 463 -4.57 -34.33 -6.84
C SER A 463 -5.10 -32.90 -7.00
N ALA A 464 -5.36 -32.45 -8.22
CA ALA A 464 -5.90 -31.12 -8.53
C ALA A 464 -7.42 -31.13 -8.81
N ALA A 465 -8.04 -32.30 -8.95
CA ALA A 465 -9.46 -32.40 -9.32
C ALA A 465 -10.39 -31.68 -8.36
N GLY A 466 -10.13 -31.76 -7.04
CA GLY A 466 -10.89 -31.05 -6.02
C GLY A 466 -10.92 -29.52 -6.19
N PHE A 467 -9.81 -28.92 -6.67
CA PHE A 467 -9.77 -27.50 -6.99
C PHE A 467 -10.74 -27.18 -8.15
N TYR A 468 -10.69 -27.92 -9.23
CA TYR A 468 -11.56 -27.68 -10.40
C TYR A 468 -13.04 -27.93 -10.08
N THR A 469 -13.36 -29.00 -9.34
CA THR A 469 -14.75 -29.33 -8.93
C THR A 469 -15.34 -28.20 -8.09
N LYS A 470 -14.56 -27.64 -7.13
CA LYS A 470 -14.98 -26.48 -6.33
C LYS A 470 -15.33 -25.26 -7.19
N HIS A 471 -14.83 -25.20 -8.41
CA HIS A 471 -15.03 -24.07 -9.34
C HIS A 471 -15.87 -24.43 -10.55
N GLY A 472 -16.75 -25.43 -10.43
CA GLY A 472 -17.80 -25.73 -11.39
C GLY A 472 -17.42 -26.72 -12.50
N PHE A 473 -16.21 -27.31 -12.46
CA PHE A 473 -15.86 -28.41 -13.36
C PHE A 473 -16.49 -29.71 -12.90
N GLN A 474 -16.90 -30.52 -13.85
CA GLN A 474 -17.44 -31.86 -13.65
C GLN A 474 -16.45 -32.91 -14.15
N ILE A 475 -16.30 -34.00 -13.41
CA ILE A 475 -15.51 -35.17 -13.82
C ILE A 475 -16.34 -35.99 -14.80
N LEU A 476 -15.72 -36.44 -15.87
CA LEU A 476 -16.34 -37.35 -16.83
C LEU A 476 -15.45 -38.57 -17.06
N GLY A 477 -16.01 -39.77 -16.79
CA GLY A 477 -15.29 -41.02 -16.91
C GLY A 477 -14.42 -41.39 -15.70
N PRO A 478 -13.75 -42.53 -15.78
CA PRO A 478 -12.86 -43.01 -14.71
C PRO A 478 -11.51 -42.29 -14.69
N GLU A 479 -10.78 -42.48 -13.60
CA GLU A 479 -9.36 -42.10 -13.54
C GLU A 479 -8.53 -42.94 -14.51
N TYR A 480 -7.51 -42.32 -15.10
CA TYR A 480 -6.59 -42.97 -16.03
C TYR A 480 -5.17 -42.49 -15.84
N GLU A 481 -4.21 -43.29 -16.24
CA GLU A 481 -2.78 -43.01 -16.06
C GLU A 481 -2.23 -42.31 -17.31
N ILE A 482 -1.56 -41.19 -17.14
CA ILE A 482 -0.71 -40.59 -18.17
C ILE A 482 0.74 -41.00 -17.88
N PRO A 483 1.41 -41.73 -18.80
CA PRO A 483 2.79 -42.20 -18.58
C PRO A 483 3.70 -41.01 -18.18
N GLU A 484 4.58 -41.27 -17.20
CA GLU A 484 5.56 -40.32 -16.63
C GLU A 484 4.95 -39.09 -15.92
N ILE A 485 3.61 -38.96 -15.87
CA ILE A 485 2.93 -37.81 -15.24
C ILE A 485 2.08 -38.25 -14.03
N GLY A 486 1.50 -39.43 -14.12
CA GLY A 486 0.67 -40.01 -13.05
C GLY A 486 -0.83 -39.93 -13.33
N PRO A 487 -1.68 -40.17 -12.30
CA PRO A 487 -3.11 -40.33 -12.44
C PRO A 487 -3.83 -39.04 -12.77
N HIS A 488 -4.77 -39.12 -13.71
CA HIS A 488 -5.57 -38.02 -14.23
C HIS A 488 -7.06 -38.35 -14.34
N VAL A 489 -7.88 -37.30 -14.34
CA VAL A 489 -9.30 -37.36 -14.66
C VAL A 489 -9.62 -36.36 -15.74
N PHE A 490 -10.51 -36.73 -16.66
CA PHE A 490 -11.06 -35.79 -17.63
C PHE A 490 -12.10 -34.91 -16.92
N MET A 491 -11.98 -33.61 -17.11
CA MET A 491 -12.90 -32.63 -16.50
C MET A 491 -13.36 -31.60 -17.52
N TYR A 492 -14.59 -31.13 -17.36
CA TYR A 492 -15.15 -30.07 -18.19
C TYR A 492 -15.98 -29.08 -17.41
N TRP A 493 -16.03 -27.87 -17.91
CA TRP A 493 -16.90 -26.79 -17.48
C TRP A 493 -17.72 -26.31 -18.68
N SER A 494 -19.02 -26.09 -18.49
CA SER A 494 -19.91 -25.53 -19.53
C SER A 494 -20.41 -24.15 -19.12
N ALA A 495 -20.44 -23.23 -20.07
CA ALA A 495 -21.16 -21.96 -19.87
C ALA A 495 -22.66 -22.31 -19.90
N SER A 496 -23.30 -22.31 -18.73
CA SER A 496 -24.76 -22.47 -18.59
C SER A 496 -25.50 -21.23 -19.05
#